data_4f37dc5eb267ac90effc6c9adce40bce
#
_entry.id   4f37dc5eb267ac90effc6c9adce40bce
#
_cell.length_a   1.000
_cell.length_b   1.000
_cell.length_c   1.000
_cell.angle_alpha   90.00
_cell.angle_beta   90.00
_cell.angle_gamma   90.00
#
_symmetry.space_group_name_H-M   'P 1'
#
loop_
_entity.id
_entity.type
_entity.pdbx_description
1 polymer ?
#
loop_
_entity_poly.entity_id
_entity_poly.type
_entity_poly.pdbx_seq_one_letter_code
_entity_poly.pdbx_strand_id
1 'polypeptide(L)'
;MGIVHEWEPGSGPVTTWAPTPGSKAKALKAPAVDAPPSSMQAGHIINFVDFRERGLDYSRLVMGSWEMPGKCDIRTMTHVINAHLRRHETYRSWFEYQDPKHIIRHEIQNPRDIQFVPVHHGELTQPEWRDLVLATPSPLEWDCFRLGVIQHENHCTLFAIVDHLHCDPALITGLYVEILANYQSLVAGKPPVTLAATASHAEFCKREKAYADSMTLDSPEIRKWVAFAEANGGNGPEFPLPLGDQTIPCGGDMMVIPLLSPEQTARFEDDCIASGARFSGGLFACAALAHYELTGEEIYRGLTPIDKRRTPEEYMTMGWFTGVIPFEATVDPNSFVETARSIQASFDENIALAQVPYDRVLELAPWLNKYGPQFFMMNYMDVGLPPLSAVVATALTGSNATAYNDGRSPAYLYMSVIRLFDEVSLLISFPNNPIARESVTRYGEVIKSVFTRAAAGEYTAPAVHAAR
;
A
#
# COMPACT_ATOMS: atom_id res chain seq x y z
N MET A 1 5.44 -11.27 4.36
CA MET A 1 5.35 -9.88 4.86
C MET A 1 5.26 -9.91 6.38
N GLY A 2 5.75 -8.86 7.07
CA GLY A 2 5.79 -8.79 8.53
C GLY A 2 5.93 -7.36 9.04
N ILE A 3 6.21 -7.19 10.30
CA ILE A 3 6.64 -5.91 10.88
C ILE A 3 8.16 -5.88 11.02
N VAL A 4 8.77 -4.71 10.99
CA VAL A 4 10.22 -4.56 11.02
C VAL A 4 10.90 -5.19 12.24
N HIS A 5 10.16 -5.39 13.33
CA HIS A 5 10.64 -6.10 14.52
C HIS A 5 10.96 -7.59 14.29
N GLU A 6 10.34 -8.18 13.26
CA GLU A 6 10.49 -9.58 12.89
C GLU A 6 11.56 -9.76 11.79
N TRP A 7 12.12 -8.64 11.30
CA TRP A 7 13.14 -8.72 10.26
C TRP A 7 14.49 -9.14 10.83
N GLU A 8 14.93 -10.31 10.44
CA GLU A 8 16.21 -10.89 10.82
C GLU A 8 17.09 -11.09 9.57
N PRO A 9 17.74 -10.01 9.08
CA PRO A 9 18.48 -10.06 7.82
C PRO A 9 19.79 -10.86 7.89
N GLY A 10 20.16 -11.42 9.03
CA GLY A 10 21.45 -12.04 9.27
C GLY A 10 22.56 -11.01 9.57
N SER A 11 23.72 -11.49 10.00
CA SER A 11 24.89 -10.65 10.31
C SER A 11 25.65 -10.25 9.06
N GLY A 12 26.26 -9.07 9.09
CA GLY A 12 27.13 -8.55 8.06
C GLY A 12 27.27 -7.03 8.08
N PRO A 13 28.35 -6.47 7.51
CA PRO A 13 28.53 -5.03 7.44
C PRO A 13 27.44 -4.35 6.62
N VAL A 14 26.85 -3.29 7.20
CA VAL A 14 25.76 -2.52 6.64
C VAL A 14 26.28 -1.24 6.01
N THR A 15 25.82 -0.97 4.81
CA THR A 15 26.03 0.32 4.13
C THR A 15 24.70 0.88 3.69
N THR A 16 24.38 2.11 4.09
CA THR A 16 23.23 2.86 3.57
C THR A 16 23.70 4.02 2.71
N TRP A 17 22.78 4.65 1.97
CA TRP A 17 23.06 5.86 1.21
C TRP A 17 22.33 7.03 1.83
N ALA A 18 23.06 8.11 2.11
CA ALA A 18 22.55 9.35 2.64
C ALA A 18 22.81 10.52 1.68
N PRO A 19 21.95 11.54 1.64
CA PRO A 19 22.17 12.70 0.80
C PRO A 19 23.41 13.50 1.27
N THR A 20 24.15 14.06 0.33
CA THR A 20 25.23 14.98 0.67
C THR A 20 24.68 16.26 1.32
N PRO A 21 25.48 16.98 2.15
CA PRO A 21 25.09 18.29 2.68
C PRO A 21 24.69 19.28 1.57
N GLY A 22 25.34 19.20 0.40
CA GLY A 22 25.00 20.01 -0.77
C GLY A 22 23.59 19.71 -1.30
N SER A 23 23.23 18.43 -1.41
CA SER A 23 21.89 18.01 -1.83
C SER A 23 20.82 18.43 -0.82
N LYS A 24 21.06 18.26 0.49
CA LYS A 24 20.14 18.75 1.52
C LYS A 24 19.93 20.28 1.46
N ALA A 25 21.01 21.03 1.26
CA ALA A 25 20.91 22.48 1.13
C ALA A 25 20.13 22.91 -0.14
N LYS A 26 20.21 22.13 -1.22
CA LYS A 26 19.41 22.36 -2.43
C LYS A 26 17.94 22.00 -2.22
N ALA A 27 17.67 20.90 -1.54
CA ALA A 27 16.29 20.52 -1.19
C ALA A 27 15.60 21.58 -0.34
N LEU A 28 16.26 22.08 0.71
CA LEU A 28 15.72 23.15 1.58
C LEU A 28 15.46 24.47 0.84
N LYS A 29 16.12 24.71 -0.27
CA LYS A 29 15.96 25.90 -1.12
C LYS A 29 15.15 25.62 -2.39
N ALA A 30 14.59 24.42 -2.51
CA ALA A 30 13.80 24.07 -3.65
C ALA A 30 12.56 24.99 -3.74
N PRO A 31 12.24 25.52 -4.94
CA PRO A 31 11.07 26.40 -5.08
C PRO A 31 9.78 25.60 -4.87
N ALA A 32 8.77 26.30 -4.41
CA ALA A 32 7.39 25.81 -4.50
C ALA A 32 6.99 25.66 -5.97
N VAL A 33 6.25 24.60 -6.26
CA VAL A 33 5.74 24.33 -7.60
C VAL A 33 4.22 24.30 -7.59
N ASP A 34 3.62 24.70 -8.70
CA ASP A 34 2.16 24.68 -8.88
C ASP A 34 1.67 23.26 -9.21
N ALA A 35 1.85 22.36 -8.22
CA ALA A 35 1.34 21.00 -8.26
C ALA A 35 0.99 20.56 -6.84
N PRO A 36 -0.28 20.30 -6.54
CA PRO A 36 -0.69 19.86 -5.21
C PRO A 36 -0.14 18.46 -4.90
N PRO A 37 -0.18 17.99 -3.64
CA PRO A 37 -0.12 16.57 -3.37
C PRO A 37 -1.28 15.84 -4.05
N SER A 38 -1.15 14.53 -4.32
CA SER A 38 -2.34 13.73 -4.60
C SER A 38 -3.24 13.64 -3.36
N SER A 39 -4.50 13.27 -3.54
CA SER A 39 -5.43 13.09 -2.42
C SER A 39 -4.90 12.10 -1.37
N MET A 40 -4.27 11.01 -1.81
CA MET A 40 -3.66 10.04 -0.92
C MET A 40 -2.44 10.63 -0.17
N GLN A 41 -1.60 11.39 -0.86
CA GLN A 41 -0.47 12.07 -0.22
C GLN A 41 -0.95 13.13 0.80
N ALA A 42 -1.97 13.90 0.46
CA ALA A 42 -2.55 14.88 1.38
C ALA A 42 -3.11 14.22 2.64
N GLY A 43 -3.91 13.18 2.49
CA GLY A 43 -4.45 12.41 3.61
C GLY A 43 -3.35 11.80 4.50
N HIS A 44 -2.29 11.27 3.89
CA HIS A 44 -1.14 10.72 4.61
C HIS A 44 -0.39 11.79 5.45
N ILE A 45 -0.14 12.97 4.87
CA ILE A 45 0.49 14.09 5.57
C ILE A 45 -0.39 14.58 6.72
N ILE A 46 -1.69 14.74 6.49
CA ILE A 46 -2.66 15.19 7.51
C ILE A 46 -2.68 14.18 8.67
N ASN A 47 -2.79 12.88 8.39
CA ASN A 47 -2.76 11.84 9.41
C ASN A 47 -1.44 11.85 10.19
N PHE A 48 -0.29 12.01 9.51
CA PHE A 48 1.01 12.11 10.18
C PHE A 48 1.06 13.29 11.16
N VAL A 49 0.54 14.45 10.77
CA VAL A 49 0.52 15.64 11.64
C VAL A 49 -0.43 15.43 12.81
N ASP A 50 -1.65 14.92 12.58
CA ASP A 50 -2.63 14.64 13.64
C ASP A 50 -2.07 13.65 14.68
N PHE A 51 -1.48 12.55 14.24
CA PHE A 51 -0.87 11.57 15.14
C PHE A 51 0.27 12.19 15.96
N ARG A 52 1.13 12.95 15.32
CA ARG A 52 2.23 13.66 16.01
C ARG A 52 1.72 14.66 17.06
N GLU A 53 0.65 15.42 16.76
CA GLU A 53 0.04 16.35 17.70
C GLU A 53 -0.59 15.65 18.90
N ARG A 54 -1.08 14.42 18.70
CA ARG A 54 -1.59 13.53 19.75
C ARG A 54 -0.49 12.76 20.49
N GLY A 55 0.78 12.96 20.13
CA GLY A 55 1.92 12.22 20.72
C GLY A 55 1.98 10.74 20.31
N LEU A 56 1.42 10.40 19.16
CA LEU A 56 1.39 9.05 18.61
C LEU A 56 2.38 8.89 17.46
N ASP A 57 2.95 7.71 17.33
CA ASP A 57 3.78 7.31 16.19
C ASP A 57 2.92 6.74 15.07
N TYR A 58 2.85 7.45 13.95
CA TYR A 58 2.08 7.07 12.77
C TYR A 58 2.80 6.03 11.91
N SER A 59 2.11 4.95 11.55
CA SER A 59 2.62 3.95 10.59
C SER A 59 2.69 4.53 9.20
N ARG A 60 3.91 4.64 8.65
CA ARG A 60 4.17 5.36 7.41
C ARG A 60 5.25 4.75 6.51
N LEU A 61 6.08 3.86 7.05
CA LEU A 61 7.19 3.29 6.31
C LEU A 61 6.85 1.93 5.72
N VAL A 62 7.16 1.77 4.45
CA VAL A 62 7.18 0.49 3.75
C VAL A 62 8.63 0.11 3.54
N MET A 63 8.98 -1.10 3.89
CA MET A 63 10.31 -1.65 3.68
C MET A 63 10.23 -2.88 2.79
N GLY A 64 11.12 -2.95 1.80
CA GLY A 64 11.37 -4.14 1.00
C GLY A 64 12.81 -4.62 1.16
N SER A 65 13.03 -5.94 1.13
CA SER A 65 14.37 -6.53 1.13
C SER A 65 14.47 -7.66 0.12
N TRP A 66 15.66 -7.81 -0.48
CA TRP A 66 15.95 -8.82 -1.51
C TRP A 66 17.37 -9.31 -1.36
N GLU A 67 17.57 -10.60 -1.60
CA GLU A 67 18.92 -11.19 -1.67
C GLU A 67 19.47 -11.13 -3.11
N MET A 68 20.74 -10.82 -3.22
CA MET A 68 21.49 -10.85 -4.46
C MET A 68 22.74 -11.74 -4.30
N PRO A 69 23.08 -12.56 -5.29
CA PRO A 69 24.27 -13.41 -5.21
C PRO A 69 25.55 -12.57 -5.21
N GLY A 70 26.52 -13.02 -4.43
CA GLY A 70 27.83 -12.39 -4.31
C GLY A 70 27.84 -11.11 -3.47
N LYS A 71 29.01 -10.48 -3.36
CA LYS A 71 29.17 -9.22 -2.63
C LYS A 71 28.75 -8.05 -3.50
N CYS A 72 28.08 -7.08 -2.90
CA CYS A 72 27.69 -5.85 -3.58
C CYS A 72 28.92 -4.94 -3.83
N ASP A 73 29.13 -4.54 -5.06
CA ASP A 73 30.04 -3.44 -5.40
C ASP A 73 29.40 -2.10 -5.04
N ILE A 74 29.86 -1.51 -3.94
CA ILE A 74 29.31 -0.27 -3.37
C ILE A 74 29.41 0.90 -4.34
N ARG A 75 30.48 0.97 -5.16
CA ARG A 75 30.66 2.05 -6.13
C ARG A 75 29.62 1.97 -7.24
N THR A 76 29.45 0.79 -7.82
CA THR A 76 28.42 0.56 -8.86
C THR A 76 27.02 0.76 -8.31
N MET A 77 26.74 0.25 -7.10
CA MET A 77 25.44 0.43 -6.46
C MET A 77 25.14 1.92 -6.17
N THR A 78 26.15 2.69 -5.73
CA THR A 78 26.02 4.15 -5.55
C THR A 78 25.61 4.85 -6.85
N HIS A 79 26.20 4.44 -7.98
CA HIS A 79 25.84 4.99 -9.29
C HIS A 79 24.38 4.67 -9.64
N VAL A 80 23.97 3.43 -9.46
CA VAL A 80 22.60 2.96 -9.78
C VAL A 80 21.55 3.62 -8.91
N ILE A 81 21.78 3.70 -7.58
CA ILE A 81 20.87 4.38 -6.65
C ILE A 81 20.71 5.84 -7.04
N ASN A 82 21.79 6.56 -7.30
CA ASN A 82 21.70 7.96 -7.73
C ASN A 82 20.96 8.12 -9.07
N ALA A 83 21.14 7.19 -10.01
CA ALA A 83 20.40 7.20 -11.26
C ALA A 83 18.89 7.02 -11.04
N HIS A 84 18.49 6.06 -10.19
CA HIS A 84 17.10 5.80 -9.81
C HIS A 84 16.45 7.03 -9.13
N LEU A 85 17.08 7.59 -8.11
CA LEU A 85 16.55 8.75 -7.37
C LEU A 85 16.41 10.00 -8.26
N ARG A 86 17.30 10.20 -9.22
CA ARG A 86 17.23 11.30 -10.18
C ARG A 86 16.15 11.12 -11.24
N ARG A 87 15.84 9.87 -11.58
CA ARG A 87 14.87 9.52 -12.61
C ARG A 87 13.44 9.84 -12.19
N HIS A 88 13.08 9.54 -10.95
CA HIS A 88 11.71 9.66 -10.47
C HIS A 88 11.46 10.98 -9.76
N GLU A 89 10.46 11.72 -10.25
CA GLU A 89 10.08 13.04 -9.76
C GLU A 89 9.69 13.03 -8.28
N THR A 90 9.06 11.96 -7.80
CA THR A 90 8.65 11.85 -6.39
C THR A 90 9.83 12.02 -5.43
N TYR A 91 11.04 11.48 -5.75
CA TYR A 91 12.23 11.63 -4.93
C TYR A 91 12.91 13.00 -5.03
N ARG A 92 12.42 13.87 -5.92
CA ARG A 92 12.85 15.27 -6.02
C ARG A 92 11.94 16.21 -5.26
N SER A 93 10.77 15.72 -4.83
CA SER A 93 9.71 16.52 -4.21
C SER A 93 9.65 16.30 -2.70
N TRP A 94 9.26 17.33 -1.97
CA TRP A 94 8.89 17.27 -0.57
C TRP A 94 7.75 18.25 -0.30
N PHE A 95 7.13 18.19 0.91
CA PHE A 95 5.92 18.96 1.22
C PHE A 95 6.08 19.77 2.48
N GLU A 96 5.70 21.06 2.40
CA GLU A 96 5.50 21.94 3.53
C GLU A 96 4.03 21.88 3.94
N TYR A 97 3.77 21.55 5.20
CA TYR A 97 2.42 21.54 5.77
C TYR A 97 2.17 22.82 6.53
N GLN A 98 1.18 23.61 6.13
CA GLN A 98 0.70 24.78 6.84
C GLN A 98 -0.61 24.47 7.58
N ASP A 99 -1.58 23.88 6.89
CA ASP A 99 -2.83 23.35 7.40
C ASP A 99 -3.40 22.29 6.41
N PRO A 100 -4.51 21.59 6.72
CA PRO A 100 -5.06 20.56 5.86
C PRO A 100 -5.42 21.00 4.42
N LYS A 101 -5.63 22.31 4.19
CA LYS A 101 -5.94 22.88 2.87
C LYS A 101 -4.74 23.47 2.16
N HIS A 102 -3.65 23.68 2.88
CA HIS A 102 -2.44 24.34 2.39
C HIS A 102 -1.22 23.46 2.61
N ILE A 103 -1.06 22.48 1.71
CA ILE A 103 0.11 21.61 1.64
C ILE A 103 0.86 21.98 0.36
N ILE A 104 2.04 22.55 0.50
CA ILE A 104 2.82 23.12 -0.59
C ILE A 104 3.87 22.11 -1.03
N ARG A 105 3.92 21.81 -2.32
CA ARG A 105 4.96 20.96 -2.91
C ARG A 105 6.17 21.83 -3.26
N HIS A 106 7.34 21.37 -2.86
CA HIS A 106 8.63 21.87 -3.30
C HIS A 106 9.33 20.85 -4.16
N GLU A 107 10.10 21.28 -5.17
CA GLU A 107 10.79 20.36 -6.07
C GLU A 107 12.21 20.83 -6.41
N ILE A 108 13.17 19.91 -6.31
CA ILE A 108 14.53 20.09 -6.83
C ILE A 108 14.48 20.08 -8.35
N GLN A 109 14.67 21.22 -8.97
CA GLN A 109 14.52 21.42 -10.42
C GLN A 109 15.57 20.68 -11.25
N ASN A 110 16.81 20.63 -10.77
CA ASN A 110 17.88 19.94 -11.47
C ASN A 110 18.16 18.58 -10.81
N PRO A 111 17.84 17.45 -11.47
CA PRO A 111 18.11 16.12 -10.90
C PRO A 111 19.58 15.88 -10.55
N ARG A 112 20.52 16.59 -11.19
CA ARG A 112 21.97 16.49 -10.88
C ARG A 112 22.34 17.04 -9.51
N ASP A 113 21.49 17.85 -8.90
CA ASP A 113 21.66 18.35 -7.54
C ASP A 113 21.40 17.26 -6.48
N ILE A 114 20.81 16.11 -6.88
CA ILE A 114 20.62 14.94 -6.03
C ILE A 114 21.86 14.07 -6.08
N GLN A 115 22.53 13.95 -4.93
CA GLN A 115 23.70 13.11 -4.75
C GLN A 115 23.66 12.42 -3.39
N PHE A 116 23.60 11.10 -3.42
CA PHE A 116 23.67 10.21 -2.26
C PHE A 116 25.02 9.51 -2.23
N VAL A 117 25.57 9.40 -1.05
CA VAL A 117 26.89 8.79 -0.78
C VAL A 117 26.74 7.65 0.22
N PRO A 118 27.61 6.62 0.15
CA PRO A 118 27.56 5.51 1.08
C PRO A 118 27.95 5.94 2.50
N VAL A 119 27.23 5.40 3.50
CA VAL A 119 27.52 5.53 4.93
C VAL A 119 27.64 4.13 5.50
N HIS A 120 28.78 3.84 6.10
CA HIS A 120 29.08 2.52 6.68
C HIS A 120 28.71 2.50 8.16
N HIS A 121 27.94 1.48 8.58
CA HIS A 121 27.45 1.33 9.95
C HIS A 121 28.13 0.20 10.73
N GLY A 122 28.94 -0.64 10.06
CA GLY A 122 29.40 -1.90 10.63
C GLY A 122 28.30 -2.96 10.68
N GLU A 123 28.42 -3.93 11.57
CA GLU A 123 27.36 -4.91 11.84
C GLU A 123 26.34 -4.32 12.81
N LEU A 124 25.06 -4.56 12.59
CA LEU A 124 23.97 -4.07 13.43
C LEU A 124 23.29 -5.23 14.15
N THR A 125 22.95 -5.00 15.41
CA THR A 125 22.07 -5.87 16.21
C THR A 125 20.61 -5.64 15.84
N GLN A 126 19.72 -6.54 16.25
CA GLN A 126 18.28 -6.40 15.98
C GLN A 126 17.67 -5.07 16.47
N PRO A 127 17.96 -4.57 17.69
CA PRO A 127 17.50 -3.24 18.09
C PRO A 127 18.04 -2.11 17.19
N GLU A 128 19.32 -2.17 16.81
CA GLU A 128 19.93 -1.14 15.94
C GLU A 128 19.33 -1.15 14.52
N TRP A 129 18.93 -2.32 14.01
CA TRP A 129 18.17 -2.43 12.76
C TRP A 129 16.83 -1.69 12.84
N ARG A 130 16.10 -1.94 13.93
CA ARG A 130 14.84 -1.26 14.18
C ARG A 130 15.03 0.24 14.25
N ASP A 131 16.02 0.70 15.01
CA ASP A 131 16.33 2.10 15.18
C ASP A 131 16.73 2.74 13.85
N LEU A 132 17.52 2.04 13.02
CA LEU A 132 17.88 2.50 11.68
C LEU A 132 16.65 2.71 10.79
N VAL A 133 15.69 1.79 10.80
CA VAL A 133 14.44 1.90 10.03
C VAL A 133 13.60 3.05 10.55
N LEU A 134 13.36 3.10 11.85
CA LEU A 134 12.50 4.11 12.48
C LEU A 134 13.08 5.53 12.45
N ALA A 135 14.42 5.66 12.32
CA ALA A 135 15.11 6.92 12.13
C ALA A 135 15.07 7.46 10.69
N THR A 136 14.29 6.84 9.79
CA THR A 136 14.01 7.41 8.47
C THR A 136 13.26 8.75 8.65
N PRO A 137 13.73 9.86 8.00
CA PRO A 137 13.16 11.18 8.17
C PRO A 137 11.65 11.24 7.96
N SER A 138 11.00 12.26 8.48
CA SER A 138 9.55 12.44 8.43
C SER A 138 9.05 12.73 7.02
N PRO A 139 7.76 12.51 6.69
CA PRO A 139 7.19 12.82 5.37
C PRO A 139 7.20 14.31 5.02
N LEU A 140 7.52 15.18 5.98
CA LEU A 140 7.72 16.61 5.76
C LEU A 140 9.17 16.98 5.47
N GLU A 141 10.07 16.00 5.45
CA GLU A 141 11.47 16.15 5.07
C GLU A 141 11.70 15.53 3.68
N TRP A 142 12.59 16.14 2.90
CA TRP A 142 12.85 15.69 1.53
C TRP A 142 13.30 14.24 1.44
N ASP A 143 14.21 13.80 2.32
CA ASP A 143 14.87 12.49 2.29
C ASP A 143 14.14 11.43 3.15
N CYS A 144 12.80 11.41 3.12
CA CYS A 144 11.98 10.45 3.88
C CYS A 144 12.00 9.03 3.28
N PHE A 145 13.18 8.60 2.83
CA PHE A 145 13.46 7.26 2.32
C PHE A 145 14.92 6.88 2.58
N ARG A 146 15.22 5.58 2.55
CA ARG A 146 16.55 5.05 2.77
C ARG A 146 16.76 3.79 1.94
N LEU A 147 17.91 3.67 1.28
CA LEU A 147 18.34 2.46 0.64
C LEU A 147 19.61 1.96 1.32
N GLY A 148 19.78 0.64 1.38
CA GLY A 148 20.95 0.06 2.03
C GLY A 148 21.25 -1.35 1.54
N VAL A 149 22.41 -1.85 1.92
CA VAL A 149 22.86 -3.20 1.64
C VAL A 149 23.57 -3.79 2.86
N ILE A 150 23.33 -5.07 3.10
CA ILE A 150 24.03 -5.89 4.07
C ILE A 150 24.94 -6.83 3.29
N GLN A 151 26.22 -6.86 3.61
CA GLN A 151 27.20 -7.75 2.98
C GLN A 151 27.32 -9.03 3.77
N HIS A 152 26.88 -10.16 3.23
CA HIS A 152 27.12 -11.48 3.78
C HIS A 152 28.35 -12.15 3.14
N GLU A 153 28.65 -13.38 3.53
CA GLU A 153 29.81 -14.10 2.99
C GLU A 153 29.70 -14.37 1.49
N ASN A 154 28.54 -14.92 1.06
CA ASN A 154 28.32 -15.38 -0.32
C ASN A 154 27.19 -14.63 -1.05
N HIS A 155 26.50 -13.72 -0.40
CA HIS A 155 25.42 -12.91 -0.98
C HIS A 155 25.38 -11.53 -0.31
N CYS A 156 24.52 -10.67 -0.78
CA CYS A 156 24.17 -9.44 -0.09
C CYS A 156 22.65 -9.23 -0.09
N THR A 157 22.15 -8.59 0.94
CA THR A 157 20.72 -8.20 1.05
C THR A 157 20.60 -6.72 0.74
N LEU A 158 19.95 -6.38 -0.38
CA LEU A 158 19.49 -5.02 -0.66
C LEU A 158 18.22 -4.76 0.12
N PHE A 159 18.10 -3.59 0.72
CA PHE A 159 16.85 -3.14 1.34
C PHE A 159 16.54 -1.69 0.98
N ALA A 160 15.25 -1.39 0.92
CA ALA A 160 14.74 -0.03 0.73
C ALA A 160 13.64 0.24 1.76
N ILE A 161 13.75 1.38 2.41
CA ILE A 161 12.77 1.91 3.36
C ILE A 161 12.24 3.20 2.75
N VAL A 162 10.95 3.27 2.49
CA VAL A 162 10.34 4.42 1.81
C VAL A 162 9.10 4.85 2.56
N ASP A 163 8.96 6.16 2.80
CA ASP A 163 7.70 6.69 3.30
C ASP A 163 6.60 6.47 2.25
N HIS A 164 5.43 6.04 2.69
CA HIS A 164 4.30 5.75 1.79
C HIS A 164 3.90 6.96 0.95
N LEU A 165 4.35 8.15 1.34
CA LEU A 165 4.23 9.38 0.55
C LEU A 165 4.76 9.25 -0.88
N HIS A 166 5.81 8.43 -1.09
CA HIS A 166 6.50 8.27 -2.37
C HIS A 166 6.13 7.00 -3.13
N CYS A 167 5.28 6.17 -2.58
CA CYS A 167 5.06 4.83 -3.14
C CYS A 167 3.61 4.35 -3.03
N ASP A 168 3.30 3.44 -3.90
CA ASP A 168 2.19 2.50 -3.86
C ASP A 168 2.76 1.08 -4.13
N PRO A 169 1.94 0.03 -4.27
CA PRO A 169 2.43 -1.33 -4.50
C PRO A 169 3.38 -1.49 -5.70
N ALA A 170 3.36 -0.58 -6.69
CA ALA A 170 4.30 -0.60 -7.81
C ALA A 170 5.76 -0.27 -7.41
N LEU A 171 5.99 0.24 -6.17
CA LEU A 171 7.33 0.51 -5.64
C LEU A 171 8.25 -0.71 -5.74
N ILE A 172 7.78 -1.88 -5.31
CA ILE A 172 8.59 -3.10 -5.27
C ILE A 172 9.08 -3.44 -6.67
N THR A 173 8.20 -3.29 -7.67
CA THR A 173 8.53 -3.52 -9.08
C THR A 173 9.59 -2.54 -9.58
N GLY A 174 9.36 -1.25 -9.36
CA GLY A 174 10.26 -0.19 -9.85
C GLY A 174 11.65 -0.29 -9.22
N LEU A 175 11.73 -0.43 -7.92
CA LEU A 175 13.02 -0.58 -7.21
C LEU A 175 13.78 -1.81 -7.68
N TYR A 176 13.10 -2.95 -7.72
CA TYR A 176 13.73 -4.21 -8.09
C TYR A 176 14.22 -4.18 -9.54
N VAL A 177 13.33 -3.85 -10.49
CA VAL A 177 13.66 -3.86 -11.92
C VAL A 177 14.75 -2.87 -12.24
N GLU A 178 14.62 -1.64 -11.79
CA GLU A 178 15.55 -0.59 -12.17
C GLU A 178 16.90 -0.74 -11.47
N ILE A 179 16.89 -0.96 -10.16
CA ILE A 179 18.13 -1.04 -9.39
C ILE A 179 18.86 -2.33 -9.71
N LEU A 180 18.16 -3.48 -9.62
CA LEU A 180 18.84 -4.76 -9.81
C LEU A 180 19.28 -4.96 -11.25
N ALA A 181 18.43 -4.71 -12.25
CA ALA A 181 18.79 -4.90 -13.65
C ALA A 181 19.96 -4.01 -14.08
N ASN A 182 19.96 -2.73 -13.65
CA ASN A 182 21.07 -1.84 -13.93
C ASN A 182 22.34 -2.24 -13.19
N TYR A 183 22.25 -2.62 -11.93
CA TYR A 183 23.37 -3.09 -11.16
C TYR A 183 24.02 -4.33 -11.79
N GLN A 184 23.23 -5.35 -12.11
CA GLN A 184 23.72 -6.58 -12.75
C GLN A 184 24.36 -6.30 -14.11
N SER A 185 23.78 -5.43 -14.93
CA SER A 185 24.34 -5.06 -16.22
C SER A 185 25.72 -4.40 -16.08
N LEU A 186 25.83 -3.44 -15.17
CA LEU A 186 27.08 -2.70 -14.95
C LEU A 186 28.17 -3.57 -14.34
N VAL A 187 27.87 -4.43 -13.37
CA VAL A 187 28.83 -5.36 -12.77
C VAL A 187 29.34 -6.37 -13.80
N ALA A 188 28.47 -6.76 -14.75
CA ALA A 188 28.86 -7.60 -15.88
C ALA A 188 29.66 -6.85 -16.98
N GLY A 189 30.02 -5.58 -16.76
CA GLY A 189 30.76 -4.74 -17.72
C GLY A 189 29.92 -4.34 -18.95
N LYS A 190 28.61 -4.44 -18.87
CA LYS A 190 27.67 -4.05 -19.94
C LYS A 190 27.15 -2.61 -19.70
N PRO A 191 26.61 -1.94 -20.73
CA PRO A 191 25.97 -0.64 -20.55
C PRO A 191 24.74 -0.74 -19.65
N PRO A 192 24.29 0.37 -19.03
CA PRO A 192 23.03 0.40 -18.31
C PRO A 192 21.86 -0.09 -19.17
N VAL A 193 20.88 -0.72 -18.53
CA VAL A 193 19.64 -1.15 -19.21
C VAL A 193 18.87 0.08 -19.69
N THR A 194 18.40 0.04 -20.94
CA THR A 194 17.52 1.09 -21.45
C THR A 194 16.15 0.92 -20.84
N LEU A 195 15.78 1.85 -19.96
CA LEU A 195 14.45 1.88 -19.32
C LEU A 195 13.49 2.74 -20.13
N ALA A 196 12.21 2.36 -20.17
CA ALA A 196 11.16 3.16 -20.78
C ALA A 196 11.00 4.51 -20.06
N ALA A 197 10.46 5.52 -20.73
CA ALA A 197 10.24 6.84 -20.13
C ALA A 197 9.30 6.79 -18.93
N THR A 198 9.47 7.72 -17.98
CA THR A 198 8.54 7.95 -16.87
C THR A 198 7.63 9.13 -17.17
N ALA A 199 6.38 9.09 -16.68
CA ALA A 199 5.49 10.25 -16.65
C ALA A 199 5.82 11.18 -15.49
N SER A 200 5.23 12.37 -15.47
CA SER A 200 5.28 13.28 -14.32
C SER A 200 4.20 12.92 -13.29
N HIS A 201 4.60 12.65 -12.05
CA HIS A 201 3.67 12.48 -10.95
C HIS A 201 2.98 13.80 -10.56
N ALA A 202 3.65 14.94 -10.73
CA ALA A 202 3.05 16.25 -10.50
C ALA A 202 1.91 16.54 -11.50
N GLU A 203 2.06 16.18 -12.77
CA GLU A 203 0.97 16.31 -13.75
C GLU A 203 -0.21 15.37 -13.45
N PHE A 204 0.05 14.17 -12.92
CA PHE A 204 -1.03 13.32 -12.39
C PHE A 204 -1.78 14.02 -11.24
N CYS A 205 -1.09 14.61 -10.27
CA CYS A 205 -1.71 15.34 -9.16
C CYS A 205 -2.52 16.55 -9.63
N LYS A 206 -2.02 17.32 -10.60
CA LYS A 206 -2.77 18.44 -11.20
C LYS A 206 -4.04 17.96 -11.88
N ARG A 207 -3.96 16.87 -12.65
CA ARG A 207 -5.10 16.26 -13.33
C ARG A 207 -6.15 15.78 -12.34
N GLU A 208 -5.73 15.13 -11.23
CA GLU A 208 -6.60 14.70 -10.14
C GLU A 208 -7.33 15.89 -9.51
N LYS A 209 -6.59 16.95 -9.14
CA LYS A 209 -7.17 18.15 -8.56
C LYS A 209 -8.12 18.85 -9.52
N ALA A 210 -7.75 19.04 -10.75
CA ALA A 210 -8.61 19.70 -11.76
C ALA A 210 -9.93 18.93 -11.96
N TYR A 211 -9.86 17.60 -11.95
CA TYR A 211 -11.06 16.77 -12.01
C TYR A 211 -11.92 16.93 -10.76
N ALA A 212 -11.33 16.86 -9.55
CA ALA A 212 -12.04 17.08 -8.30
C ALA A 212 -12.69 18.47 -8.24
N ASP A 213 -11.97 19.53 -8.63
CA ASP A 213 -12.48 20.90 -8.63
C ASP A 213 -13.66 21.12 -9.59
N SER A 214 -13.75 20.34 -10.67
CA SER A 214 -14.86 20.38 -11.61
C SER A 214 -16.16 19.76 -11.07
N MET A 215 -16.09 18.99 -9.99
CA MET A 215 -17.23 18.29 -9.39
C MET A 215 -18.11 19.22 -8.57
N THR A 216 -19.41 18.97 -8.62
CA THR A 216 -20.46 19.62 -7.82
C THR A 216 -21.31 18.57 -7.14
N LEU A 217 -22.21 18.96 -6.22
CA LEU A 217 -23.19 18.04 -5.60
C LEU A 217 -24.10 17.35 -6.64
N ASP A 218 -24.27 17.96 -7.80
CA ASP A 218 -25.08 17.39 -8.88
C ASP A 218 -24.33 16.39 -9.76
N SER A 219 -23.00 16.29 -9.62
CA SER A 219 -22.19 15.31 -10.35
C SER A 219 -22.61 13.88 -9.98
N PRO A 220 -22.84 12.99 -10.97
CA PRO A 220 -23.28 11.63 -10.71
C PRO A 220 -22.35 10.85 -9.77
N GLU A 221 -21.05 11.06 -9.88
CA GLU A 221 -20.02 10.44 -9.06
C GLU A 221 -20.11 10.89 -7.60
N ILE A 222 -20.35 12.19 -7.37
CA ILE A 222 -20.53 12.74 -6.01
C ILE A 222 -21.82 12.18 -5.40
N ARG A 223 -22.92 12.13 -6.15
CA ARG A 223 -24.18 11.54 -5.66
C ARG A 223 -24.04 10.07 -5.25
N LYS A 224 -23.29 9.29 -6.03
CA LYS A 224 -23.00 7.88 -5.68
C LYS A 224 -22.20 7.77 -4.38
N TRP A 225 -21.16 8.59 -4.22
CA TRP A 225 -20.39 8.63 -2.98
C TRP A 225 -21.22 9.07 -1.77
N VAL A 226 -22.03 10.11 -1.93
CA VAL A 226 -22.94 10.59 -0.87
C VAL A 226 -23.92 9.50 -0.48
N ALA A 227 -24.60 8.86 -1.45
CA ALA A 227 -25.54 7.79 -1.19
C ALA A 227 -24.90 6.61 -0.45
N PHE A 228 -23.67 6.22 -0.84
CA PHE A 228 -22.90 5.19 -0.15
C PHE A 228 -22.60 5.57 1.30
N ALA A 229 -22.12 6.79 1.54
CA ALA A 229 -21.80 7.25 2.89
C ALA A 229 -23.07 7.35 3.77
N GLU A 230 -24.16 7.90 3.24
CA GLU A 230 -25.46 8.00 3.96
C GLU A 230 -26.01 6.60 4.32
N ALA A 231 -25.87 5.61 3.43
CA ALA A 231 -26.24 4.23 3.71
C ALA A 231 -25.40 3.57 4.82
N ASN A 232 -24.23 4.14 5.13
CA ASN A 232 -23.39 3.79 6.28
C ASN A 232 -23.57 4.77 7.47
N GLY A 233 -24.70 5.43 7.59
CA GLY A 233 -24.93 6.39 8.68
C GLY A 233 -24.07 7.66 8.61
N GLY A 234 -23.61 8.03 7.42
CA GLY A 234 -22.73 9.17 7.19
C GLY A 234 -21.22 8.87 7.41
N ASN A 235 -20.87 7.63 7.67
CA ASN A 235 -19.51 7.17 7.92
C ASN A 235 -18.97 6.31 6.74
N GLY A 236 -17.76 5.80 6.86
CA GLY A 236 -17.25 4.70 6.03
C GLY A 236 -17.71 3.33 6.57
N PRO A 237 -17.40 2.24 5.84
CA PRO A 237 -17.65 0.89 6.35
C PRO A 237 -16.83 0.61 7.61
N GLU A 238 -17.43 -0.10 8.56
CA GLU A 238 -16.82 -0.40 9.85
C GLU A 238 -16.47 -1.88 9.98
N PHE A 239 -15.36 -2.15 10.65
CA PHE A 239 -14.95 -3.52 10.97
C PHE A 239 -15.97 -4.15 11.93
N PRO A 240 -16.46 -5.38 11.67
CA PRO A 240 -17.62 -5.93 12.36
C PRO A 240 -17.36 -6.36 13.82
N LEU A 241 -16.13 -6.28 14.29
CA LEU A 241 -15.74 -6.70 15.64
C LEU A 241 -15.02 -5.56 16.37
N PRO A 242 -15.03 -5.52 17.72
CA PRO A 242 -14.44 -4.42 18.47
C PRO A 242 -12.94 -4.35 18.32
N LEU A 243 -12.39 -3.14 18.17
CA LEU A 243 -10.95 -2.88 18.07
C LEU A 243 -10.33 -2.30 19.36
N GLY A 244 -11.10 -2.28 20.46
CA GLY A 244 -10.69 -1.67 21.71
C GLY A 244 -10.81 -0.15 21.72
N ASP A 245 -10.33 0.46 22.79
CA ASP A 245 -10.31 1.92 22.93
C ASP A 245 -9.11 2.51 22.16
N GLN A 246 -9.37 3.08 21.00
CA GLN A 246 -8.37 3.68 20.13
C GLN A 246 -7.91 5.08 20.59
N THR A 247 -8.47 5.61 21.67
CA THR A 247 -7.95 6.83 22.32
C THR A 247 -6.73 6.54 23.16
N ILE A 248 -6.50 5.26 23.52
CA ILE A 248 -5.32 4.80 24.26
C ILE A 248 -4.19 4.56 23.26
N PRO A 249 -3.06 5.27 23.36
CA PRO A 249 -1.92 5.07 22.49
C PRO A 249 -1.41 3.62 22.52
N CYS A 250 -1.32 3.01 21.35
CA CYS A 250 -0.71 1.68 21.18
C CYS A 250 0.04 1.63 19.85
N GLY A 251 1.03 0.75 19.73
CA GLY A 251 1.68 0.45 18.46
C GLY A 251 0.75 -0.25 17.49
N GLY A 252 1.25 -0.51 16.29
CA GLY A 252 0.60 -1.39 15.33
C GLY A 252 1.07 -2.83 15.47
N ASP A 253 0.27 -3.73 14.98
CA ASP A 253 0.58 -5.15 14.83
C ASP A 253 0.09 -5.64 13.47
N MET A 254 0.60 -6.79 13.03
CA MET A 254 0.19 -7.40 11.78
C MET A 254 -0.02 -8.89 11.93
N MET A 255 -1.10 -9.39 11.34
CA MET A 255 -1.38 -10.82 11.24
C MET A 255 -1.38 -11.25 9.77
N VAL A 256 -0.71 -12.37 9.48
CA VAL A 256 -0.69 -12.98 8.15
C VAL A 256 -1.42 -14.32 8.21
N ILE A 257 -2.43 -14.49 7.38
CA ILE A 257 -3.30 -15.66 7.36
C ILE A 257 -3.26 -16.28 5.96
N PRO A 258 -2.68 -17.48 5.77
CA PRO A 258 -2.82 -18.21 4.53
C PRO A 258 -4.29 -18.56 4.28
N LEU A 259 -4.83 -18.13 3.13
CA LEU A 259 -6.25 -18.36 2.76
C LEU A 259 -6.41 -19.59 1.88
N LEU A 260 -5.63 -19.70 0.82
CA LEU A 260 -5.75 -20.77 -0.19
C LEU A 260 -4.37 -21.36 -0.53
N SER A 261 -4.31 -22.70 -0.67
CA SER A 261 -3.17 -23.38 -1.28
C SER A 261 -3.18 -23.21 -2.81
N PRO A 262 -2.10 -23.55 -3.53
CA PRO A 262 -2.07 -23.51 -4.99
C PRO A 262 -3.25 -24.24 -5.65
N GLU A 263 -3.57 -25.44 -5.19
CA GLU A 263 -4.67 -26.24 -5.75
C GLU A 263 -6.04 -25.62 -5.43
N GLN A 264 -6.20 -25.02 -4.27
CA GLN A 264 -7.42 -24.31 -3.89
C GLN A 264 -7.56 -23.02 -4.69
N THR A 265 -6.47 -22.29 -4.92
CA THR A 265 -6.45 -21.04 -5.70
C THR A 265 -6.92 -21.28 -7.13
N ALA A 266 -6.42 -22.35 -7.80
CA ALA A 266 -6.84 -22.68 -9.15
C ALA A 266 -8.36 -22.99 -9.23
N ARG A 267 -8.88 -23.82 -8.33
CA ARG A 267 -10.32 -24.13 -8.27
C ARG A 267 -11.16 -22.88 -7.98
N PHE A 268 -10.73 -22.06 -7.04
CA PHE A 268 -11.42 -20.81 -6.70
C PHE A 268 -11.48 -19.85 -7.89
N GLU A 269 -10.40 -19.75 -8.67
CA GLU A 269 -10.36 -18.94 -9.89
C GLU A 269 -11.35 -19.47 -10.95
N ASP A 270 -11.39 -20.79 -11.17
CA ASP A 270 -12.35 -21.43 -12.09
C ASP A 270 -13.80 -21.15 -11.66
N ASP A 271 -14.11 -21.21 -10.36
CA ASP A 271 -15.43 -20.91 -9.81
C ASP A 271 -15.79 -19.42 -9.94
N CYS A 272 -14.84 -18.52 -9.76
CA CYS A 272 -15.03 -17.10 -10.03
C CYS A 272 -15.39 -16.86 -11.51
N ILE A 273 -14.63 -17.44 -12.44
CA ILE A 273 -14.87 -17.30 -13.88
C ILE A 273 -16.23 -17.89 -14.26
N ALA A 274 -16.58 -19.08 -13.76
CA ALA A 274 -17.88 -19.70 -13.98
C ALA A 274 -19.04 -18.87 -13.44
N SER A 275 -18.80 -18.07 -12.38
CA SER A 275 -19.76 -17.14 -11.82
C SER A 275 -19.91 -15.85 -12.65
N GLY A 276 -19.06 -15.61 -13.63
CA GLY A 276 -18.96 -14.35 -14.37
C GLY A 276 -18.26 -13.24 -13.59
N ALA A 277 -17.47 -13.58 -12.56
CA ALA A 277 -16.69 -12.66 -11.76
C ALA A 277 -15.19 -12.79 -12.04
N ARG A 278 -14.43 -11.72 -11.80
CA ARG A 278 -12.97 -11.78 -11.71
C ARG A 278 -12.57 -12.38 -10.35
N PHE A 279 -11.33 -12.80 -10.21
CA PHE A 279 -10.78 -13.27 -8.93
C PHE A 279 -11.03 -12.27 -7.80
N SER A 280 -10.85 -10.97 -8.05
CA SER A 280 -11.17 -9.90 -7.08
C SER A 280 -12.64 -9.89 -6.67
N GLY A 281 -13.57 -10.10 -7.59
CA GLY A 281 -15.01 -10.20 -7.29
C GLY A 281 -15.32 -11.37 -6.35
N GLY A 282 -14.75 -12.54 -6.62
CA GLY A 282 -14.88 -13.70 -5.73
C GLY A 282 -14.23 -13.50 -4.36
N LEU A 283 -13.07 -12.85 -4.33
CA LEU A 283 -12.39 -12.52 -3.08
C LEU A 283 -13.25 -11.63 -2.18
N PHE A 284 -13.79 -10.55 -2.72
CA PHE A 284 -14.66 -9.67 -1.94
C PHE A 284 -16.01 -10.30 -1.62
N ALA A 285 -16.47 -11.29 -2.42
CA ALA A 285 -17.63 -12.12 -2.05
C ALA A 285 -17.33 -12.95 -0.79
N CYS A 286 -16.13 -13.53 -0.68
CA CYS A 286 -15.73 -14.21 0.56
C CYS A 286 -15.68 -13.25 1.76
N ALA A 287 -15.23 -12.01 1.58
CA ALA A 287 -15.25 -11.00 2.64
C ALA A 287 -16.71 -10.63 3.03
N ALA A 288 -17.61 -10.49 2.06
CA ALA A 288 -19.02 -10.22 2.28
C ALA A 288 -19.72 -11.36 3.02
N LEU A 289 -19.43 -12.59 2.63
CA LEU A 289 -19.96 -13.79 3.29
C LEU A 289 -19.43 -13.95 4.72
N ALA A 290 -18.14 -13.64 4.95
CA ALA A 290 -17.56 -13.63 6.29
C ALA A 290 -18.18 -12.54 7.17
N HIS A 291 -18.47 -11.38 6.60
CA HIS A 291 -19.21 -10.32 7.29
C HIS A 291 -20.62 -10.79 7.68
N TYR A 292 -21.33 -11.41 6.75
CA TYR A 292 -22.65 -12.00 7.04
C TYR A 292 -22.59 -13.04 8.16
N GLU A 293 -21.62 -13.94 8.17
CA GLU A 293 -21.48 -14.95 9.23
C GLU A 293 -21.22 -14.34 10.62
N LEU A 294 -20.62 -13.16 10.66
CA LEU A 294 -20.33 -12.44 11.91
C LEU A 294 -21.46 -11.53 12.38
N THR A 295 -22.24 -10.95 11.45
CA THR A 295 -23.22 -9.90 11.75
C THR A 295 -24.67 -10.28 11.44
N GLY A 296 -24.88 -11.16 10.47
CA GLY A 296 -26.21 -11.46 9.89
C GLY A 296 -26.70 -10.43 8.87
N GLU A 297 -25.87 -9.45 8.49
CA GLU A 297 -26.25 -8.39 7.53
C GLU A 297 -26.15 -8.89 6.09
N GLU A 298 -27.25 -8.75 5.33
CA GLU A 298 -27.35 -9.19 3.93
C GLU A 298 -26.86 -8.13 2.93
N ILE A 299 -26.46 -6.96 3.40
CA ILE A 299 -25.85 -5.91 2.58
C ILE A 299 -24.41 -5.70 3.06
N TYR A 300 -23.47 -5.99 2.19
CA TYR A 300 -22.06 -5.74 2.44
C TYR A 300 -21.61 -4.46 1.76
N ARG A 301 -20.95 -3.59 2.53
CA ARG A 301 -20.35 -2.35 2.03
C ARG A 301 -18.87 -2.35 2.29
N GLY A 302 -18.10 -1.97 1.27
CA GLY A 302 -16.64 -1.96 1.36
C GLY A 302 -16.03 -0.81 0.60
N LEU A 303 -14.75 -0.56 0.91
CA LEU A 303 -13.87 0.33 0.17
C LEU A 303 -12.63 -0.44 -0.28
N THR A 304 -12.20 -0.21 -1.51
CA THR A 304 -10.97 -0.81 -2.04
C THR A 304 -10.14 0.19 -2.83
N PRO A 305 -8.79 0.16 -2.66
CA PRO A 305 -7.90 0.95 -3.49
C PRO A 305 -7.89 0.45 -4.94
N ILE A 306 -7.74 1.39 -5.87
CA ILE A 306 -7.62 1.13 -7.31
C ILE A 306 -6.44 1.91 -7.85
N ASP A 307 -5.61 1.26 -8.69
CA ASP A 307 -4.54 1.91 -9.44
C ASP A 307 -5.15 2.87 -10.49
N LYS A 308 -4.69 4.12 -10.48
CA LYS A 308 -5.15 5.19 -11.39
C LYS A 308 -4.22 5.41 -12.58
N ARG A 309 -3.17 4.61 -12.74
CA ARG A 309 -2.27 4.70 -13.89
C ARG A 309 -3.01 4.39 -15.19
N ARG A 310 -2.72 5.17 -16.24
CA ARG A 310 -3.43 5.11 -17.52
C ARG A 310 -2.51 4.88 -18.71
N THR A 311 -1.22 5.21 -18.58
CA THR A 311 -0.26 5.11 -19.67
C THR A 311 0.92 4.23 -19.30
N PRO A 312 1.61 3.64 -20.29
CA PRO A 312 2.82 2.86 -20.03
C PRO A 312 3.88 3.63 -19.23
N GLU A 313 4.01 4.94 -19.45
CA GLU A 313 4.96 5.80 -18.74
C GLU A 313 4.56 5.99 -17.28
N GLU A 314 3.26 6.08 -16.97
CA GLU A 314 2.77 6.13 -15.59
C GLU A 314 3.08 4.82 -14.84
N TYR A 315 2.96 3.65 -15.50
CA TYR A 315 3.36 2.36 -14.91
C TYR A 315 4.86 2.25 -14.63
N MET A 316 5.69 3.03 -15.31
CA MET A 316 7.13 3.13 -15.05
C MET A 316 7.48 4.23 -14.05
N THR A 317 6.51 4.92 -13.47
CA THR A 317 6.71 6.08 -12.58
C THR A 317 6.51 5.68 -11.12
N MET A 318 7.51 6.01 -10.28
CA MET A 318 7.36 5.94 -8.82
C MET A 318 6.48 7.10 -8.35
N GLY A 319 5.61 6.80 -7.40
CA GLY A 319 4.67 7.75 -6.84
C GLY A 319 3.40 7.06 -6.33
N TRP A 320 2.48 7.80 -5.77
CA TRP A 320 1.23 7.27 -5.24
C TRP A 320 0.06 7.57 -6.20
N PHE A 321 -0.26 6.61 -7.06
CA PHE A 321 -1.29 6.69 -8.12
C PHE A 321 -2.58 5.97 -7.73
N THR A 322 -2.96 6.02 -6.48
CA THR A 322 -4.12 5.27 -5.98
C THR A 322 -5.34 6.16 -5.81
N GLY A 323 -6.49 5.64 -6.20
CA GLY A 323 -7.81 6.12 -5.78
C GLY A 323 -8.53 5.06 -4.99
N VAL A 324 -9.72 5.36 -4.50
CA VAL A 324 -10.55 4.43 -3.74
C VAL A 324 -11.93 4.37 -4.38
N ILE A 325 -12.52 3.18 -4.45
CA ILE A 325 -13.92 3.01 -4.84
C ILE A 325 -14.76 2.47 -3.69
N PRO A 326 -15.99 2.95 -3.55
CA PRO A 326 -17.00 2.31 -2.74
C PRO A 326 -17.68 1.18 -3.52
N PHE A 327 -18.11 0.14 -2.84
CA PHE A 327 -18.96 -0.87 -3.42
C PHE A 327 -19.97 -1.38 -2.38
N GLU A 328 -21.15 -1.70 -2.86
CA GLU A 328 -22.23 -2.28 -2.07
C GLU A 328 -22.76 -3.50 -2.80
N ALA A 329 -22.98 -4.60 -2.10
CA ALA A 329 -23.48 -5.83 -2.69
C ALA A 329 -24.47 -6.53 -1.76
N THR A 330 -25.48 -7.14 -2.37
CA THR A 330 -26.37 -8.07 -1.68
C THR A 330 -25.64 -9.40 -1.50
N VAL A 331 -25.67 -9.91 -0.29
CA VAL A 331 -25.09 -11.20 0.08
C VAL A 331 -26.19 -12.26 0.01
N ASP A 332 -25.96 -13.31 -0.80
CA ASP A 332 -26.77 -14.52 -0.70
C ASP A 332 -26.07 -15.50 0.25
N PRO A 333 -26.64 -15.72 1.45
CA PRO A 333 -25.99 -16.57 2.45
C PRO A 333 -25.87 -18.04 2.03
N ASN A 334 -26.56 -18.46 0.98
CA ASN A 334 -26.56 -19.82 0.48
C ASN A 334 -25.78 -19.98 -0.82
N SER A 335 -25.24 -18.88 -1.38
CA SER A 335 -24.58 -18.92 -2.69
C SER A 335 -23.38 -17.98 -2.79
N PHE A 336 -22.20 -18.57 -2.85
CA PHE A 336 -20.97 -17.85 -3.23
C PHE A 336 -21.12 -17.19 -4.62
N VAL A 337 -21.68 -17.93 -5.58
CA VAL A 337 -21.84 -17.51 -6.99
C VAL A 337 -22.68 -16.23 -7.11
N GLU A 338 -23.84 -16.18 -6.46
CA GLU A 338 -24.71 -15.00 -6.54
C GLU A 338 -24.11 -13.79 -5.81
N THR A 339 -23.43 -14.02 -4.68
CA THR A 339 -22.68 -12.97 -3.97
C THR A 339 -21.52 -12.44 -4.83
N ALA A 340 -20.77 -13.32 -5.52
CA ALA A 340 -19.67 -12.93 -6.39
C ALA A 340 -20.14 -12.10 -7.60
N ARG A 341 -21.29 -12.46 -8.20
CA ARG A 341 -21.94 -11.67 -9.26
C ARG A 341 -22.34 -10.27 -8.77
N SER A 342 -22.95 -10.19 -7.60
CA SER A 342 -23.36 -8.92 -6.99
C SER A 342 -22.17 -8.00 -6.74
N ILE A 343 -21.08 -8.51 -6.18
CA ILE A 343 -19.83 -7.77 -5.97
C ILE A 343 -19.23 -7.32 -7.30
N GLN A 344 -19.14 -8.22 -8.30
CA GLN A 344 -18.57 -7.89 -9.60
C GLN A 344 -19.33 -6.78 -10.30
N ALA A 345 -20.65 -6.85 -10.29
CA ALA A 345 -21.52 -5.82 -10.88
C ALA A 345 -21.28 -4.46 -10.21
N SER A 346 -21.20 -4.43 -8.87
CA SER A 346 -20.91 -3.22 -8.11
C SER A 346 -19.53 -2.62 -8.43
N PHE A 347 -18.50 -3.46 -8.59
CA PHE A 347 -17.18 -2.98 -9.00
C PHE A 347 -17.19 -2.37 -10.39
N ASP A 348 -17.81 -3.05 -11.36
CA ASP A 348 -17.86 -2.57 -12.75
C ASP A 348 -18.63 -1.24 -12.87
N GLU A 349 -19.67 -1.08 -12.05
CA GLU A 349 -20.43 0.18 -11.98
C GLU A 349 -19.65 1.32 -11.32
N ASN A 350 -18.79 1.02 -10.34
CA ASN A 350 -18.19 2.04 -9.49
C ASN A 350 -16.71 2.30 -9.76
N ILE A 351 -16.08 1.58 -10.70
CA ILE A 351 -14.64 1.72 -10.99
C ILE A 351 -14.23 3.18 -11.33
N ALA A 352 -15.10 3.94 -12.00
CA ALA A 352 -14.85 5.32 -12.35
C ALA A 352 -14.78 6.26 -11.12
N LEU A 353 -15.38 5.87 -10.00
CA LEU A 353 -15.38 6.66 -8.76
C LEU A 353 -13.98 6.78 -8.14
N ALA A 354 -13.03 5.93 -8.52
CA ALA A 354 -11.63 6.06 -8.12
C ALA A 354 -11.00 7.40 -8.49
N GLN A 355 -11.58 8.11 -9.48
CA GLN A 355 -11.09 9.43 -9.90
C GLN A 355 -11.51 10.55 -8.95
N VAL A 356 -12.52 10.34 -8.12
CA VAL A 356 -13.07 11.33 -7.18
C VAL A 356 -12.47 11.11 -5.79
N PRO A 357 -11.63 12.03 -5.29
CA PRO A 357 -11.14 11.95 -3.91
C PRO A 357 -12.30 12.08 -2.91
N TYR A 358 -12.31 11.25 -1.87
CA TYR A 358 -13.36 11.31 -0.83
C TYR A 358 -13.36 12.64 -0.07
N ASP A 359 -12.20 13.28 0.11
CA ASP A 359 -12.12 14.62 0.70
C ASP A 359 -12.94 15.65 -0.11
N ARG A 360 -12.99 15.52 -1.45
CA ARG A 360 -13.86 16.38 -2.26
C ARG A 360 -15.34 16.11 -2.01
N VAL A 361 -15.71 14.86 -1.75
CA VAL A 361 -17.09 14.52 -1.34
C VAL A 361 -17.44 15.20 -0.03
N LEU A 362 -16.56 15.13 0.97
CA LEU A 362 -16.76 15.79 2.28
C LEU A 362 -16.82 17.32 2.18
N GLU A 363 -16.06 17.94 1.28
CA GLU A 363 -16.14 19.39 1.02
C GLU A 363 -17.52 19.79 0.47
N LEU A 364 -18.07 19.01 -0.45
CA LEU A 364 -19.34 19.27 -1.10
C LEU A 364 -20.55 18.85 -0.24
N ALA A 365 -20.38 17.83 0.60
CA ALA A 365 -21.40 17.26 1.48
C ALA A 365 -20.95 17.30 2.95
N PRO A 366 -20.88 18.50 3.57
CA PRO A 366 -20.28 18.68 4.91
C PRO A 366 -21.11 18.08 6.06
N TRP A 367 -22.26 17.50 5.77
CA TRP A 367 -23.05 16.72 6.72
C TRP A 367 -22.59 15.27 6.86
N LEU A 368 -21.68 14.80 5.98
CA LEU A 368 -21.04 13.51 6.10
C LEU A 368 -19.85 13.58 7.06
N ASN A 369 -19.53 12.46 7.66
CA ASN A 369 -18.41 12.36 8.59
C ASN A 369 -17.13 11.88 7.90
N LYS A 370 -15.99 12.22 8.48
CA LYS A 370 -14.76 11.47 8.24
C LYS A 370 -14.94 10.05 8.79
N TYR A 371 -14.12 9.13 8.28
CA TYR A 371 -14.10 7.75 8.74
C TYR A 371 -13.92 7.66 10.27
N GLY A 372 -14.75 6.83 10.90
CA GLY A 372 -14.71 6.58 12.34
C GLY A 372 -13.54 5.65 12.76
N PRO A 373 -13.35 5.45 14.06
CA PRO A 373 -12.25 4.62 14.59
C PRO A 373 -12.35 3.14 14.24
N GLN A 374 -13.53 2.65 13.89
CA GLN A 374 -13.77 1.28 13.43
C GLN A 374 -13.63 1.12 11.90
N PHE A 375 -13.26 2.21 11.21
CA PHE A 375 -13.10 2.18 9.76
C PHE A 375 -12.06 1.15 9.33
N PHE A 376 -12.37 0.43 8.27
CA PHE A 376 -11.43 -0.48 7.63
C PHE A 376 -11.48 -0.35 6.11
N MET A 377 -10.40 -0.77 5.48
CA MET A 377 -10.30 -0.88 4.03
C MET A 377 -9.63 -2.19 3.66
N MET A 378 -10.10 -2.84 2.61
CA MET A 378 -9.51 -4.06 2.09
C MET A 378 -8.94 -3.82 0.69
N ASN A 379 -7.68 -4.18 0.51
CA ASN A 379 -6.98 -4.16 -0.77
C ASN A 379 -6.83 -5.56 -1.34
N TYR A 380 -6.75 -5.65 -2.66
CA TYR A 380 -6.31 -6.85 -3.36
C TYR A 380 -5.11 -6.53 -4.24
N MET A 381 -4.06 -7.33 -4.09
CA MET A 381 -2.85 -7.24 -4.91
C MET A 381 -2.59 -8.60 -5.57
N ASP A 382 -2.57 -8.62 -6.89
CA ASP A 382 -2.18 -9.78 -7.67
C ASP A 382 -0.83 -9.52 -8.34
N VAL A 383 0.22 -10.13 -7.81
CA VAL A 383 1.57 -9.99 -8.36
C VAL A 383 1.79 -10.87 -9.60
N GLY A 384 0.84 -11.75 -9.90
CA GLY A 384 0.80 -12.55 -11.13
C GLY A 384 0.23 -11.82 -12.34
N LEU A 385 -0.33 -10.61 -12.17
CA LEU A 385 -0.87 -9.81 -13.27
C LEU A 385 0.12 -8.76 -13.80
N PRO A 386 0.07 -8.43 -15.11
CA PRO A 386 0.86 -7.32 -15.64
C PRO A 386 0.52 -5.98 -14.95
N PRO A 387 1.50 -5.09 -14.75
CA PRO A 387 2.90 -5.24 -15.15
C PRO A 387 3.77 -6.02 -14.15
N LEU A 388 3.24 -6.37 -12.97
CA LEU A 388 4.00 -7.01 -11.89
C LEU A 388 4.49 -8.42 -12.27
N SER A 389 3.69 -9.20 -13.01
CA SER A 389 4.00 -10.59 -13.33
C SER A 389 5.31 -10.82 -14.08
N ALA A 390 5.63 -9.94 -15.04
CA ALA A 390 6.88 -10.04 -15.78
C ALA A 390 8.13 -9.85 -14.90
N VAL A 391 7.99 -9.08 -13.84
CA VAL A 391 9.04 -8.78 -12.87
C VAL A 391 9.12 -9.87 -11.82
N VAL A 392 7.99 -10.25 -11.27
CA VAL A 392 7.89 -11.26 -10.20
C VAL A 392 8.43 -12.61 -10.67
N ALA A 393 8.06 -13.03 -11.89
CA ALA A 393 8.52 -14.31 -12.45
C ALA A 393 10.05 -14.39 -12.64
N THR A 394 10.70 -13.26 -12.97
CA THR A 394 12.15 -13.25 -13.24
C THR A 394 12.98 -12.78 -12.04
N ALA A 395 12.40 -11.97 -11.18
CA ALA A 395 13.13 -11.15 -10.22
C ALA A 395 12.97 -11.60 -8.78
N LEU A 396 11.78 -12.07 -8.38
CA LEU A 396 11.54 -12.51 -7.01
C LEU A 396 11.83 -13.99 -6.78
N THR A 397 11.88 -14.79 -7.85
CA THR A 397 12.20 -16.21 -7.72
C THR A 397 13.64 -16.40 -7.23
N GLY A 398 13.80 -16.96 -6.04
CA GLY A 398 15.11 -17.23 -5.42
C GLY A 398 15.81 -16.01 -4.80
N SER A 399 15.13 -14.85 -4.70
CA SER A 399 15.69 -13.63 -4.11
C SER A 399 15.31 -13.42 -2.63
N ASN A 400 14.57 -14.32 -2.00
CA ASN A 400 14.04 -14.19 -0.64
C ASN A 400 13.39 -12.81 -0.40
N ALA A 401 12.68 -12.29 -1.41
CA ALA A 401 12.08 -10.98 -1.35
C ALA A 401 10.98 -10.93 -0.29
N THR A 402 11.07 -9.94 0.59
CA THR A 402 10.12 -9.76 1.71
C THR A 402 9.79 -8.29 1.87
N ALA A 403 8.59 -7.99 2.35
CA ALA A 403 8.17 -6.63 2.67
C ALA A 403 7.74 -6.53 4.13
N TYR A 404 7.98 -5.36 4.73
CA TYR A 404 7.66 -5.08 6.13
C TYR A 404 7.04 -3.68 6.25
N ASN A 405 6.21 -3.50 7.28
CA ASN A 405 5.84 -2.17 7.77
C ASN A 405 6.67 -1.81 9.03
N ASP A 406 6.56 -0.57 9.48
CA ASP A 406 7.34 -0.07 10.61
C ASP A 406 6.81 -0.46 12.00
N GLY A 407 5.66 -1.14 12.09
CA GLY A 407 5.05 -1.56 13.36
C GLY A 407 4.54 -0.41 14.23
N ARG A 408 4.36 0.81 13.67
CA ARG A 408 3.76 1.97 14.33
C ARG A 408 2.24 1.91 14.28
N SER A 409 1.57 2.85 14.96
CA SER A 409 0.10 2.91 15.03
C SER A 409 -0.52 3.13 13.64
N PRO A 410 -1.39 2.25 13.15
CA PRO A 410 -2.10 2.46 11.89
C PRO A 410 -3.21 3.51 12.10
N ALA A 411 -3.51 4.28 11.04
CA ALA A 411 -4.62 5.24 11.06
C ALA A 411 -6.00 4.56 11.17
N TYR A 412 -6.08 3.34 10.65
CA TYR A 412 -7.29 2.49 10.65
C TYR A 412 -6.88 1.03 10.43
N LEU A 413 -7.81 0.11 10.62
CA LEU A 413 -7.57 -1.30 10.29
C LEU A 413 -7.44 -1.44 8.77
N TYR A 414 -6.33 -2.01 8.33
CA TYR A 414 -6.04 -2.20 6.92
C TYR A 414 -5.85 -3.68 6.59
N MET A 415 -6.57 -4.15 5.60
CA MET A 415 -6.48 -5.51 5.11
C MET A 415 -5.91 -5.53 3.70
N SER A 416 -5.01 -6.46 3.42
CA SER A 416 -4.50 -6.73 2.06
C SER A 416 -4.58 -8.21 1.78
N VAL A 417 -5.35 -8.59 0.77
CA VAL A 417 -5.23 -9.93 0.21
C VAL A 417 -4.19 -9.89 -0.89
N ILE A 418 -3.18 -10.71 -0.76
CA ILE A 418 -2.08 -10.81 -1.71
C ILE A 418 -2.11 -12.17 -2.36
N ARG A 419 -2.19 -12.17 -3.68
CA ARG A 419 -1.92 -13.35 -4.50
C ARG A 419 -0.48 -13.28 -4.99
N LEU A 420 0.34 -14.20 -4.48
CA LEU A 420 1.73 -14.36 -4.88
C LEU A 420 1.87 -15.70 -5.59
N PHE A 421 2.01 -15.69 -6.92
CA PHE A 421 1.89 -16.86 -7.77
C PHE A 421 0.54 -17.56 -7.55
N ASP A 422 0.56 -18.76 -6.99
CA ASP A 422 -0.62 -19.58 -6.73
C ASP A 422 -1.04 -19.59 -5.26
N GLU A 423 -0.38 -18.82 -4.41
CA GLU A 423 -0.71 -18.70 -2.98
C GLU A 423 -1.48 -17.42 -2.71
N VAL A 424 -2.51 -17.51 -1.87
CA VAL A 424 -3.32 -16.36 -1.45
C VAL A 424 -3.25 -16.22 0.06
N SER A 425 -2.84 -15.03 0.51
CA SER A 425 -2.72 -14.71 1.95
C SER A 425 -3.43 -13.40 2.26
N LEU A 426 -4.07 -13.33 3.42
CA LEU A 426 -4.63 -12.12 4.00
C LEU A 426 -3.65 -11.54 5.03
N LEU A 427 -3.32 -10.27 4.86
CA LEU A 427 -2.59 -9.47 5.84
C LEU A 427 -3.57 -8.51 6.51
N ILE A 428 -3.53 -8.43 7.82
CA ILE A 428 -4.34 -7.49 8.59
C ILE A 428 -3.40 -6.66 9.48
N SER A 429 -3.37 -5.35 9.26
CA SER A 429 -2.68 -4.39 10.12
C SER A 429 -3.71 -3.75 11.06
N PHE A 430 -3.46 -3.79 12.35
CA PHE A 430 -4.43 -3.42 13.39
C PHE A 430 -3.74 -2.82 14.63
N PRO A 431 -4.49 -2.12 15.50
CA PRO A 431 -3.97 -1.60 16.78
C PRO A 431 -3.51 -2.72 17.70
N ASN A 432 -2.30 -2.64 18.23
CA ASN A 432 -1.71 -3.68 19.09
C ASN A 432 -2.29 -3.64 20.51
N ASN A 433 -3.52 -4.12 20.64
CA ASN A 433 -4.16 -4.33 21.94
C ASN A 433 -4.89 -5.70 21.99
N PRO A 434 -5.17 -6.27 23.17
CA PRO A 434 -5.74 -7.61 23.31
C PRO A 434 -7.10 -7.77 22.62
N ILE A 435 -7.96 -6.74 22.66
CA ILE A 435 -9.31 -6.78 22.07
C ILE A 435 -9.21 -6.82 20.54
N ALA A 436 -8.41 -5.96 19.93
CA ALA A 436 -8.21 -5.96 18.49
C ALA A 436 -7.59 -7.29 18.01
N ARG A 437 -6.61 -7.83 18.77
CA ARG A 437 -5.99 -9.12 18.43
C ARG A 437 -6.99 -10.27 18.44
N GLU A 438 -7.84 -10.36 19.48
CA GLU A 438 -8.90 -11.37 19.56
C GLU A 438 -9.89 -11.23 18.38
N SER A 439 -10.35 -10.00 18.10
CA SER A 439 -11.27 -9.69 17.02
C SER A 439 -10.69 -10.04 15.65
N VAL A 440 -9.45 -9.67 15.39
CA VAL A 440 -8.74 -9.96 14.14
C VAL A 440 -8.49 -11.46 13.97
N THR A 441 -8.16 -12.17 15.05
CA THR A 441 -8.02 -13.64 15.03
C THR A 441 -9.35 -14.29 14.65
N ARG A 442 -10.45 -13.91 15.31
CA ARG A 442 -11.79 -14.43 15.02
C ARG A 442 -12.22 -14.12 13.57
N TYR A 443 -12.01 -12.90 13.11
CA TYR A 443 -12.30 -12.52 11.72
C TYR A 443 -11.48 -13.37 10.73
N GLY A 444 -10.20 -13.55 11.02
CA GLY A 444 -9.29 -14.36 10.21
C GLY A 444 -9.71 -15.83 10.09
N GLU A 445 -10.18 -16.42 11.18
CA GLU A 445 -10.71 -17.80 11.19
C GLU A 445 -11.98 -17.91 10.32
N VAL A 446 -12.90 -16.97 10.47
CA VAL A 446 -14.15 -16.97 9.69
C VAL A 446 -13.86 -16.78 8.21
N ILE A 447 -13.11 -15.77 7.82
CA ILE A 447 -12.82 -15.51 6.39
C ILE A 447 -12.06 -16.66 5.75
N LYS A 448 -11.08 -17.27 6.44
CA LYS A 448 -10.36 -18.46 5.97
C LYS A 448 -11.31 -19.64 5.75
N SER A 449 -12.25 -19.86 6.68
CA SER A 449 -13.28 -20.91 6.54
C SER A 449 -14.17 -20.67 5.33
N VAL A 450 -14.58 -19.42 5.08
CA VAL A 450 -15.36 -19.05 3.89
C VAL A 450 -14.60 -19.32 2.61
N PHE A 451 -13.35 -18.89 2.52
CA PHE A 451 -12.49 -19.16 1.35
C PHE A 451 -12.33 -20.65 1.09
N THR A 452 -12.12 -21.44 2.14
CA THR A 452 -11.93 -22.90 2.02
C THR A 452 -13.19 -23.57 1.48
N ARG A 453 -14.38 -23.18 1.98
CA ARG A 453 -15.67 -23.72 1.51
C ARG A 453 -16.01 -23.26 0.09
N ALA A 454 -15.75 -22.00 -0.24
CA ALA A 454 -15.92 -21.48 -1.59
C ALA A 454 -15.03 -22.23 -2.59
N ALA A 455 -13.74 -22.43 -2.30
CA ALA A 455 -12.81 -23.15 -3.15
C ALA A 455 -13.09 -24.68 -3.24
N ALA A 456 -13.94 -25.23 -2.37
CA ALA A 456 -14.43 -26.59 -2.44
C ALA A 456 -15.75 -26.73 -3.24
N GLY A 457 -16.35 -25.60 -3.67
CA GLY A 457 -17.70 -25.57 -4.27
C GLY A 457 -18.81 -25.93 -3.28
N GLU A 458 -18.56 -25.86 -1.98
CA GLU A 458 -19.44 -26.35 -0.91
C GLU A 458 -19.95 -25.21 -0.02
N TYR A 459 -19.93 -23.94 -0.52
CA TYR A 459 -20.33 -22.84 0.33
C TYR A 459 -21.83 -22.87 0.64
N THR A 460 -22.12 -23.04 1.92
CA THR A 460 -23.41 -22.73 2.56
C THR A 460 -23.10 -22.04 3.89
N ALA A 461 -23.80 -20.95 4.21
CA ALA A 461 -23.58 -20.29 5.49
C ALA A 461 -23.99 -21.20 6.66
N PRO A 462 -23.19 -21.29 7.72
CA PRO A 462 -23.64 -21.89 8.97
C PRO A 462 -24.82 -21.06 9.52
N ALA A 463 -25.69 -21.70 10.33
CA ALA A 463 -26.74 -20.97 11.02
C ALA A 463 -26.14 -19.81 11.82
N VAL A 464 -26.57 -18.58 11.56
CA VAL A 464 -26.06 -17.38 12.24
C VAL A 464 -26.43 -17.49 13.72
N HIS A 465 -25.46 -17.79 14.57
CA HIS A 465 -25.60 -17.59 15.98
C HIS A 465 -25.30 -16.11 16.27
N ALA A 466 -26.35 -15.28 16.24
CA ALA A 466 -26.23 -13.89 16.65
C ALA A 466 -25.53 -13.85 18.02
N ALA A 467 -24.30 -13.35 18.04
CA ALA A 467 -23.63 -13.06 19.30
C ALA A 467 -24.41 -11.90 19.94
N ARG A 468 -25.17 -12.23 21.01
CA ARG A 468 -25.83 -11.26 21.86
C ARG A 468 -24.82 -10.54 22.74
#